data_eda23852e886b91ec8b81dd7967d80c2
#
_entry.id   eda23852e886b91ec8b81dd7967d80c2
#
_cell.length_a   1.000
_cell.length_b   1.000
_cell.length_c   1.000
_cell.angle_alpha   90.00
_cell.angle_beta   90.00
_cell.angle_gamma   90.00
#
_symmetry.space_group_name_H-M   'P 1'
#
loop_
_entity.id
_entity.type
_entity.pdbx_description
1 polymer ?
#
loop_
_entity_poly.entity_id
_entity_poly.type
_entity_poly.pdbx_seq_one_letter_code
_entity_poly.pdbx_strand_id
1 'polypeptide(L)'
;MKKVFAFVVLYVALALSAIAGNPVSGEKKDNYQYLKDIPYTAVNESDAYRKERCKLDIYYPENVKEFKTLVWFHGGGLEGGNKGLREEFRNRGFAVIDVNYRLYPKVKCPGYLEDAALAVSWVFNNIEKYGGSPSKVYIGGHSAGGWLTLMLALDKRWLAEYGIDADRIAKAYPVGGQTMTHFTIKKERGLDVDLPFIDDMAPSFHARKDGAPLMLITGDRNLEMLARYEENAHLLAILKHVGHEASLFELEGFGHVNV
;
A
#
# COMPACT_ATOMS: atom_id res chain seq x y z
N MET A 1 0.20 -12.57 21.53
CA MET A 1 0.62 -11.56 20.54
C MET A 1 0.10 -11.79 19.12
N LYS A 2 -0.19 -13.02 18.64
CA LYS A 2 -0.69 -13.28 17.27
C LYS A 2 -2.16 -12.93 16.99
N LYS A 3 -2.99 -12.66 18.00
CA LYS A 3 -4.43 -12.38 17.83
C LYS A 3 -4.80 -10.91 17.57
N VAL A 4 -3.90 -9.97 17.81
CA VAL A 4 -4.19 -8.53 17.80
C VAL A 4 -3.96 -7.90 16.43
N PHE A 5 -3.00 -8.39 15.65
CA PHE A 5 -2.72 -7.94 14.26
C PHE A 5 -3.89 -8.19 13.27
N ALA A 6 -4.84 -9.03 13.68
CA ALA A 6 -5.94 -9.51 12.84
C ALA A 6 -6.99 -8.44 12.48
N PHE A 7 -7.14 -7.37 13.27
CA PHE A 7 -8.33 -6.51 13.15
C PHE A 7 -8.26 -5.47 12.03
N VAL A 8 -7.11 -4.87 11.75
CA VAL A 8 -7.01 -3.80 10.74
C VAL A 8 -6.94 -4.35 9.34
N VAL A 9 -6.11 -5.37 9.16
CA VAL A 9 -6.07 -6.11 7.90
C VAL A 9 -7.44 -6.73 7.62
N LEU A 10 -8.17 -7.12 8.68
CA LEU A 10 -9.55 -7.56 8.60
C LEU A 10 -10.49 -6.41 8.16
N TYR A 11 -10.26 -5.15 8.57
CA TYR A 11 -11.08 -4.01 8.13
C TYR A 11 -10.87 -3.68 6.65
N VAL A 12 -9.63 -3.70 6.18
CA VAL A 12 -9.31 -3.58 4.74
C VAL A 12 -9.89 -4.76 3.98
N ALA A 13 -9.75 -5.98 4.50
CA ALA A 13 -10.32 -7.19 3.91
C ALA A 13 -11.87 -7.13 3.90
N LEU A 14 -12.51 -6.67 4.98
CA LEU A 14 -13.96 -6.51 5.05
C LEU A 14 -14.46 -5.39 4.13
N ALA A 15 -13.76 -4.25 4.04
CA ALA A 15 -14.09 -3.19 3.12
C ALA A 15 -14.00 -3.66 1.66
N LEU A 16 -13.00 -4.47 1.32
CA LEU A 16 -12.86 -5.09 0.00
C LEU A 16 -13.92 -6.18 -0.23
N SER A 17 -14.27 -6.96 0.78
CA SER A 17 -15.28 -8.04 0.71
C SER A 17 -16.71 -7.50 0.68
N ALA A 18 -17.03 -6.47 1.47
CA ALA A 18 -18.37 -5.86 1.54
C ALA A 18 -18.85 -5.28 0.19
N ILE A 19 -17.91 -4.86 -0.67
CA ILE A 19 -18.23 -4.44 -2.04
C ILE A 19 -18.40 -5.67 -2.96
N ALA A 20 -18.07 -6.88 -2.52
CA ALA A 20 -18.10 -8.10 -3.34
C ALA A 20 -19.47 -8.83 -3.38
N GLY A 21 -20.52 -8.28 -2.78
CA GLY A 21 -21.80 -8.98 -2.62
C GLY A 21 -21.70 -10.10 -1.58
N ASN A 22 -22.76 -10.32 -0.80
CA ASN A 22 -22.80 -11.44 0.14
C ASN A 22 -22.59 -12.76 -0.58
N PRO A 23 -21.75 -13.69 -0.07
CA PRO A 23 -21.69 -15.03 -0.60
C PRO A 23 -23.08 -15.66 -0.45
N VAL A 24 -23.65 -16.10 -1.56
CA VAL A 24 -24.87 -16.89 -1.55
C VAL A 24 -24.55 -18.20 -0.84
N SER A 25 -25.33 -18.54 0.20
CA SER A 25 -25.17 -19.76 0.97
C SER A 25 -25.18 -20.99 0.05
N GLY A 26 -24.04 -21.70 -0.05
CA GLY A 26 -23.91 -22.90 -0.87
C GLY A 26 -22.69 -22.91 -1.80
N GLU A 27 -21.81 -21.91 -1.76
CA GLU A 27 -20.69 -21.74 -2.69
C GLU A 27 -19.56 -22.75 -2.45
N LYS A 28 -19.08 -23.33 -3.56
CA LYS A 28 -17.79 -24.02 -3.64
C LYS A 28 -16.70 -23.10 -3.05
N LYS A 29 -15.94 -23.63 -2.11
CA LYS A 29 -14.77 -22.96 -1.58
C LYS A 29 -13.84 -22.63 -2.74
N ASP A 30 -13.62 -21.34 -3.02
CA ASP A 30 -12.72 -20.94 -4.10
C ASP A 30 -11.35 -21.57 -3.90
N ASN A 31 -10.82 -22.19 -4.96
CA ASN A 31 -9.44 -22.62 -4.97
C ASN A 31 -8.57 -21.38 -5.18
N TYR A 32 -7.53 -21.24 -4.39
CA TYR A 32 -6.56 -20.15 -4.51
C TYR A 32 -5.22 -20.68 -4.98
N GLN A 33 -4.62 -19.98 -5.91
CA GLN A 33 -3.25 -20.17 -6.34
C GLN A 33 -2.33 -19.21 -5.57
N TYR A 34 -1.13 -19.66 -5.24
CA TYR A 34 -0.11 -18.83 -4.62
C TYR A 34 1.21 -18.95 -5.38
N LEU A 35 1.50 -17.97 -6.20
CA LEU A 35 2.73 -17.86 -6.98
C LEU A 35 3.70 -16.93 -6.26
N LYS A 36 4.95 -17.33 -6.14
CA LYS A 36 5.96 -16.60 -5.38
C LYS A 36 7.10 -16.12 -6.27
N ASP A 37 7.74 -15.04 -5.79
CA ASP A 37 9.00 -14.53 -6.33
C ASP A 37 8.95 -14.15 -7.81
N ILE A 38 7.79 -13.63 -8.26
CA ILE A 38 7.62 -13.14 -9.63
C ILE A 38 8.38 -11.82 -9.76
N PRO A 39 9.38 -11.71 -10.64
CA PRO A 39 10.08 -10.46 -10.87
C PRO A 39 9.17 -9.46 -11.59
N TYR A 40 9.14 -8.22 -11.13
CA TYR A 40 8.42 -7.14 -11.78
C TYR A 40 9.35 -6.17 -12.54
N THR A 41 10.66 -6.44 -12.54
CA THR A 41 11.67 -5.73 -13.33
C THR A 41 11.78 -6.29 -14.75
N ALA A 42 12.48 -5.57 -15.61
CA ALA A 42 12.81 -6.07 -16.95
C ALA A 42 13.66 -7.35 -16.88
N VAL A 43 13.53 -8.22 -17.89
CA VAL A 43 14.30 -9.49 -17.99
C VAL A 43 15.82 -9.25 -18.00
N ASN A 44 16.25 -8.13 -18.57
CA ASN A 44 17.65 -7.73 -18.69
C ASN A 44 18.11 -6.74 -17.61
N GLU A 45 17.39 -6.65 -16.46
CA GLU A 45 17.82 -5.83 -15.34
C GLU A 45 19.27 -6.14 -14.96
N SER A 46 20.10 -5.12 -14.79
CA SER A 46 21.55 -5.27 -14.52
C SER A 46 21.87 -5.11 -13.03
N ASP A 47 21.07 -4.33 -12.28
CA ASP A 47 21.26 -4.12 -10.85
C ASP A 47 20.95 -5.41 -10.07
N ALA A 48 21.98 -6.02 -9.48
CA ALA A 48 21.86 -7.28 -8.74
C ALA A 48 20.94 -7.15 -7.52
N TYR A 49 20.95 -6.02 -6.82
CA TYR A 49 20.07 -5.81 -5.65
C TYR A 49 18.62 -5.59 -6.09
N ARG A 50 18.39 -4.93 -7.22
CA ARG A 50 17.05 -4.80 -7.81
C ARG A 50 16.49 -6.16 -8.23
N LYS A 51 17.31 -7.02 -8.89
CA LYS A 51 16.93 -8.41 -9.20
C LYS A 51 16.58 -9.23 -7.96
N GLU A 52 17.34 -9.05 -6.88
CA GLU A 52 17.10 -9.76 -5.62
C GLU A 52 15.79 -9.34 -5.00
N ARG A 53 15.57 -8.02 -4.85
CA ARG A 53 14.46 -7.45 -4.06
C ARG A 53 13.18 -7.23 -4.84
N CYS A 54 13.25 -6.81 -6.10
CA CYS A 54 12.07 -6.40 -6.87
C CYS A 54 11.28 -7.60 -7.37
N LYS A 55 10.69 -8.33 -6.43
CA LYS A 55 9.82 -9.48 -6.63
C LYS A 55 8.51 -9.32 -5.87
N LEU A 56 7.47 -9.85 -6.43
CA LEU A 56 6.16 -9.90 -5.80
C LEU A 56 5.64 -11.34 -5.70
N ASP A 57 4.68 -11.54 -4.80
CA ASP A 57 3.92 -12.79 -4.71
C ASP A 57 2.48 -12.49 -5.13
N ILE A 58 1.82 -13.44 -5.78
CA ILE A 58 0.41 -13.36 -6.16
C ILE A 58 -0.36 -14.47 -5.48
N TYR A 59 -1.38 -14.11 -4.70
CA TYR A 59 -2.38 -15.00 -4.16
C TYR A 59 -3.74 -14.64 -4.75
N TYR A 60 -4.38 -15.53 -5.52
CA TYR A 60 -5.58 -15.19 -6.28
C TYR A 60 -6.56 -16.35 -6.39
N PRO A 61 -7.90 -16.07 -6.49
CA PRO A 61 -8.92 -17.09 -6.70
C PRO A 61 -8.87 -17.61 -8.13
N GLU A 62 -8.70 -18.93 -8.33
CA GLU A 62 -8.45 -19.55 -9.63
C GLU A 62 -9.68 -19.52 -10.55
N ASN A 63 -10.87 -19.70 -9.98
CA ASN A 63 -12.12 -19.87 -10.74
C ASN A 63 -13.00 -18.61 -10.79
N VAL A 64 -12.49 -17.48 -10.30
CA VAL A 64 -13.18 -16.19 -10.31
C VAL A 64 -12.62 -15.34 -11.44
N LYS A 65 -13.49 -14.61 -12.15
CA LYS A 65 -13.11 -13.64 -13.17
C LYS A 65 -13.43 -12.23 -12.68
N GLU A 66 -12.72 -11.25 -13.25
CA GLU A 66 -12.90 -9.84 -12.90
C GLU A 66 -12.73 -9.56 -11.39
N PHE A 67 -11.91 -10.37 -10.71
CA PHE A 67 -11.69 -10.18 -9.28
C PHE A 67 -10.94 -8.88 -8.98
N LYS A 68 -11.14 -8.37 -7.77
CA LYS A 68 -10.39 -7.23 -7.21
C LYS A 68 -8.98 -7.66 -6.84
N THR A 69 -8.05 -6.73 -6.94
CA THR A 69 -6.64 -6.98 -6.59
C THR A 69 -6.15 -5.94 -5.62
N LEU A 70 -5.65 -6.38 -4.46
CA LEU A 70 -4.96 -5.54 -3.49
C LEU A 70 -3.45 -5.68 -3.67
N VAL A 71 -2.77 -4.58 -4.01
CA VAL A 71 -1.31 -4.50 -3.96
C VAL A 71 -0.91 -4.03 -2.57
N TRP A 72 -0.11 -4.83 -1.87
CA TRP A 72 0.26 -4.57 -0.48
C TRP A 72 1.76 -4.35 -0.31
N PHE A 73 2.10 -3.24 0.35
CA PHE A 73 3.47 -2.89 0.70
C PHE A 73 3.73 -3.11 2.19
N HIS A 74 4.79 -3.85 2.51
CA HIS A 74 5.19 -4.10 3.89
C HIS A 74 5.76 -2.83 4.57
N GLY A 75 5.73 -2.81 5.90
CA GLY A 75 6.41 -1.80 6.71
C GLY A 75 7.89 -2.10 6.92
N GLY A 76 8.50 -1.41 7.87
CA GLY A 76 9.89 -1.58 8.26
C GLY A 76 10.76 -0.36 8.00
N GLY A 77 10.16 0.83 7.99
CA GLY A 77 10.88 2.10 7.95
C GLY A 77 11.68 2.36 6.68
N LEU A 78 11.38 1.71 5.56
CA LEU A 78 12.19 1.70 4.33
C LEU A 78 13.60 1.10 4.54
N GLU A 79 13.90 0.56 5.71
CA GLU A 79 15.20 -0.02 6.08
C GLU A 79 15.14 -1.54 6.25
N GLY A 80 13.94 -2.11 6.39
CA GLY A 80 13.71 -3.54 6.63
C GLY A 80 12.34 -4.01 6.14
N GLY A 81 12.05 -5.28 6.43
CA GLY A 81 10.79 -5.91 6.06
C GLY A 81 10.86 -6.76 4.80
N ASN A 82 9.83 -7.57 4.62
CA ASN A 82 9.67 -8.45 3.47
C ASN A 82 8.18 -8.63 3.16
N LYS A 83 7.90 -8.94 1.88
CA LYS A 83 6.60 -9.42 1.43
C LYS A 83 6.18 -10.67 2.20
N GLY A 84 4.90 -10.86 2.40
CA GLY A 84 4.36 -12.03 3.07
C GLY A 84 2.86 -11.97 3.22
N LEU A 85 2.18 -12.95 2.62
CA LEU A 85 0.73 -13.01 2.63
C LEU A 85 0.19 -13.15 4.06
N ARG A 86 -0.58 -12.17 4.48
CA ARG A 86 -1.24 -12.14 5.78
C ARG A 86 -2.43 -13.07 5.81
N GLU A 87 -2.64 -13.77 6.92
CA GLU A 87 -3.75 -14.72 7.07
C GLU A 87 -5.12 -14.04 6.92
N GLU A 88 -5.22 -12.78 7.33
CA GLU A 88 -6.44 -11.98 7.27
C GLU A 88 -6.90 -11.68 5.83
N PHE A 89 -5.98 -11.71 4.87
CA PHE A 89 -6.28 -11.53 3.45
C PHE A 89 -6.65 -12.84 2.72
N ARG A 90 -6.43 -14.00 3.36
CA ARG A 90 -6.70 -15.29 2.71
C ARG A 90 -8.18 -15.57 2.53
N ASN A 91 -8.53 -16.14 1.38
CA ASN A 91 -9.87 -16.65 1.07
C ASN A 91 -10.98 -15.59 1.21
N ARG A 92 -10.72 -14.36 0.72
CA ARG A 92 -11.64 -13.22 0.84
C ARG A 92 -12.30 -12.80 -0.48
N GLY A 93 -12.21 -13.61 -1.54
CA GLY A 93 -12.81 -13.31 -2.84
C GLY A 93 -12.04 -12.27 -3.69
N PHE A 94 -10.81 -11.91 -3.30
CA PHE A 94 -9.93 -11.00 -4.05
C PHE A 94 -8.50 -11.54 -4.13
N ALA A 95 -7.72 -10.99 -5.05
CA ALA A 95 -6.30 -11.30 -5.13
C ALA A 95 -5.46 -10.36 -4.27
N VAL A 96 -4.35 -10.88 -3.75
CA VAL A 96 -3.34 -10.11 -3.01
C VAL A 96 -2.01 -10.20 -3.74
N ILE A 97 -1.40 -9.06 -3.96
CA ILE A 97 -0.05 -8.91 -4.50
C ILE A 97 0.83 -8.36 -3.40
N ASP A 98 1.64 -9.22 -2.77
CA ASP A 98 2.62 -8.78 -1.77
C ASP A 98 3.92 -8.37 -2.44
N VAL A 99 4.40 -7.17 -2.15
CA VAL A 99 5.51 -6.54 -2.88
C VAL A 99 6.74 -6.38 -1.98
N ASN A 100 7.88 -6.86 -2.44
CA ASN A 100 9.20 -6.44 -1.97
C ASN A 100 9.71 -5.27 -2.81
N TYR A 101 10.41 -4.35 -2.19
CA TYR A 101 11.08 -3.21 -2.79
C TYR A 101 12.48 -3.05 -2.19
N ARG A 102 13.40 -2.35 -2.87
CA ARG A 102 14.75 -2.11 -2.34
C ARG A 102 14.69 -1.21 -1.12
N LEU A 103 15.66 -1.37 -0.22
CA LEU A 103 15.68 -0.77 1.11
C LEU A 103 16.94 0.08 1.32
N TYR A 104 16.81 1.14 2.10
CA TYR A 104 17.92 1.91 2.63
C TYR A 104 18.77 1.03 3.59
N PRO A 105 20.10 1.17 3.66
CA PRO A 105 20.93 2.14 2.93
C PRO A 105 21.43 1.65 1.56
N LYS A 106 21.06 0.43 1.14
CA LYS A 106 21.52 -0.12 -0.16
C LYS A 106 20.95 0.65 -1.36
N VAL A 107 19.77 1.25 -1.20
CA VAL A 107 19.22 2.22 -2.13
C VAL A 107 18.79 3.46 -1.35
N LYS A 108 18.84 4.62 -1.99
CA LYS A 108 18.39 5.90 -1.43
C LYS A 108 17.08 6.34 -2.10
N CYS A 109 16.43 7.34 -1.50
CA CYS A 109 15.30 8.03 -2.10
C CYS A 109 15.70 8.60 -3.47
N PRO A 110 14.89 8.41 -4.54
CA PRO A 110 13.54 7.82 -4.52
C PRO A 110 13.46 6.31 -4.86
N GLY A 111 14.57 5.58 -4.95
CA GLY A 111 14.64 4.23 -5.55
C GLY A 111 13.62 3.21 -5.02
N TYR A 112 13.27 3.24 -3.72
CA TYR A 112 12.23 2.36 -3.16
C TYR A 112 10.81 2.77 -3.61
N LEU A 113 10.58 4.04 -3.90
CA LEU A 113 9.31 4.54 -4.43
C LEU A 113 9.18 4.23 -5.93
N GLU A 114 10.28 4.34 -6.69
CA GLU A 114 10.36 3.88 -8.08
C GLU A 114 10.03 2.39 -8.19
N ASP A 115 10.58 1.56 -7.29
CA ASP A 115 10.28 0.13 -7.25
C ASP A 115 8.80 -0.14 -6.94
N ALA A 116 8.21 0.61 -6.01
CA ALA A 116 6.79 0.49 -5.69
C ALA A 116 5.90 0.89 -6.88
N ALA A 117 6.26 1.96 -7.59
CA ALA A 117 5.55 2.40 -8.80
C ALA A 117 5.65 1.36 -9.93
N LEU A 118 6.84 0.78 -10.14
CA LEU A 118 7.06 -0.28 -11.11
C LEU A 118 6.22 -1.53 -10.78
N ALA A 119 6.13 -1.90 -9.50
CA ALA A 119 5.31 -3.04 -9.07
C ALA A 119 3.81 -2.80 -9.35
N VAL A 120 3.28 -1.62 -9.04
CA VAL A 120 1.88 -1.27 -9.35
C VAL A 120 1.64 -1.27 -10.85
N SER A 121 2.56 -0.69 -11.63
CA SER A 121 2.50 -0.72 -13.11
C SER A 121 2.47 -2.15 -13.63
N TRP A 122 3.33 -3.03 -13.09
CA TRP A 122 3.32 -4.45 -13.45
C TRP A 122 1.94 -5.08 -13.22
N VAL A 123 1.28 -4.77 -12.10
CA VAL A 123 -0.07 -5.28 -11.80
C VAL A 123 -1.08 -4.81 -12.83
N PHE A 124 -1.13 -3.51 -13.15
CA PHE A 124 -2.04 -2.98 -14.18
C PHE A 124 -1.86 -3.66 -15.54
N ASN A 125 -0.64 -4.03 -15.90
CA ASN A 125 -0.30 -4.62 -17.18
C ASN A 125 -0.43 -6.15 -17.24
N ASN A 126 -0.57 -6.83 -16.08
CA ASN A 126 -0.51 -8.29 -16.06
C ASN A 126 -1.69 -8.96 -15.36
N ILE A 127 -2.46 -8.25 -14.53
CA ILE A 127 -3.47 -8.90 -13.66
C ILE A 127 -4.58 -9.61 -14.44
N GLU A 128 -4.90 -9.17 -15.65
CA GLU A 128 -5.88 -9.83 -16.53
C GLU A 128 -5.47 -11.26 -16.89
N LYS A 129 -4.17 -11.55 -17.01
CA LYS A 129 -3.64 -12.90 -17.28
C LYS A 129 -3.99 -13.90 -16.18
N TYR A 130 -4.23 -13.39 -14.97
CA TYR A 130 -4.63 -14.18 -13.80
C TYR A 130 -6.14 -14.17 -13.58
N GLY A 131 -6.89 -13.41 -14.36
CA GLY A 131 -8.34 -13.28 -14.27
C GLY A 131 -8.83 -12.09 -13.45
N GLY A 132 -7.94 -11.21 -12.99
CA GLY A 132 -8.31 -9.97 -12.30
C GLY A 132 -8.68 -8.84 -13.25
N SER A 133 -9.29 -7.79 -12.72
CA SER A 133 -9.67 -6.61 -13.49
C SER A 133 -8.72 -5.43 -13.25
N PRO A 134 -8.12 -4.83 -14.30
CA PRO A 134 -7.28 -3.64 -14.14
C PRO A 134 -8.07 -2.39 -13.73
N SER A 135 -9.40 -2.42 -13.80
CA SER A 135 -10.26 -1.37 -13.23
C SER A 135 -10.55 -1.55 -11.75
N LYS A 136 -10.10 -2.66 -11.15
CA LYS A 136 -10.35 -3.04 -9.75
C LYS A 136 -9.03 -3.27 -9.01
N VAL A 137 -8.04 -2.41 -9.26
CA VAL A 137 -6.74 -2.43 -8.58
C VAL A 137 -6.78 -1.47 -7.40
N TYR A 138 -6.56 -2.01 -6.22
CA TYR A 138 -6.47 -1.32 -4.94
C TYR A 138 -5.02 -1.36 -4.46
N ILE A 139 -4.57 -0.33 -3.77
CA ILE A 139 -3.23 -0.32 -3.16
C ILE A 139 -3.34 -0.11 -1.65
N GLY A 140 -2.42 -0.67 -0.90
CA GLY A 140 -2.37 -0.49 0.54
C GLY A 140 -1.00 -0.86 1.10
N GLY A 141 -0.78 -0.52 2.36
CA GLY A 141 0.45 -0.86 3.02
C GLY A 141 0.49 -0.34 4.45
N HIS A 142 1.39 -0.91 5.24
CA HIS A 142 1.55 -0.55 6.65
C HIS A 142 2.82 0.27 6.86
N SER A 143 2.76 1.32 7.71
CA SER A 143 3.93 2.11 8.11
C SER A 143 4.65 2.71 6.88
N ALA A 144 5.89 2.34 6.61
CA ALA A 144 6.61 2.72 5.38
C ALA A 144 5.83 2.35 4.11
N GLY A 145 5.15 1.18 4.10
CA GLY A 145 4.24 0.79 3.01
C GLY A 145 3.02 1.70 2.90
N GLY A 146 2.54 2.24 4.01
CA GLY A 146 1.48 3.26 4.04
C GLY A 146 1.94 4.58 3.40
N TRP A 147 3.18 4.99 3.66
CA TRP A 147 3.79 6.14 3.01
C TRP A 147 3.93 5.92 1.48
N LEU A 148 4.43 4.75 1.05
CA LEU A 148 4.49 4.38 -0.38
C LEU A 148 3.10 4.44 -1.02
N THR A 149 2.08 3.90 -0.34
CA THR A 149 0.69 3.93 -0.79
C THR A 149 0.19 5.37 -1.00
N LEU A 150 0.45 6.26 -0.05
CA LEU A 150 0.07 7.68 -0.14
C LEU A 150 0.79 8.40 -1.28
N MET A 151 2.10 8.21 -1.42
CA MET A 151 2.89 8.81 -2.50
C MET A 151 2.37 8.38 -3.87
N LEU A 152 2.10 7.09 -4.07
CA LEU A 152 1.60 6.57 -5.35
C LEU A 152 0.18 7.05 -5.67
N ALA A 153 -0.68 7.26 -4.65
CA ALA A 153 -2.05 7.72 -4.85
C ALA A 153 -2.13 9.23 -5.11
N LEU A 154 -1.28 10.03 -4.46
CA LEU A 154 -1.36 11.49 -4.50
C LEU A 154 -0.43 12.14 -5.52
N ASP A 155 0.79 11.62 -5.70
CA ASP A 155 1.76 12.12 -6.66
C ASP A 155 1.71 11.32 -7.96
N LYS A 156 1.07 11.88 -8.97
CA LYS A 156 0.87 11.23 -10.28
C LYS A 156 2.18 10.93 -11.03
N ARG A 157 3.28 11.63 -10.71
CA ARG A 157 4.56 11.51 -11.43
C ARG A 157 5.05 10.06 -11.47
N TRP A 158 4.93 9.33 -10.35
CA TRP A 158 5.50 8.00 -10.18
C TRP A 158 4.90 6.95 -11.11
N LEU A 159 3.58 6.91 -11.24
CA LEU A 159 2.91 5.96 -12.13
C LEU A 159 2.91 6.45 -13.58
N ALA A 160 2.96 7.77 -13.81
CA ALA A 160 3.02 8.35 -15.16
C ALA A 160 4.28 7.94 -15.92
N GLU A 161 5.41 7.71 -15.23
CA GLU A 161 6.65 7.18 -15.84
C GLU A 161 6.44 5.83 -16.54
N TYR A 162 5.43 5.07 -16.10
CA TYR A 162 5.06 3.77 -16.68
C TYR A 162 3.79 3.83 -17.52
N GLY A 163 3.34 5.04 -17.88
CA GLY A 163 2.12 5.25 -18.68
C GLY A 163 0.81 4.95 -17.93
N ILE A 164 0.84 4.87 -16.60
CA ILE A 164 -0.33 4.63 -15.77
C ILE A 164 -0.78 5.95 -15.13
N ASP A 165 -2.07 6.29 -15.28
CA ASP A 165 -2.66 7.37 -14.52
C ASP A 165 -2.99 6.86 -13.10
N ALA A 166 -2.48 7.55 -12.06
CA ALA A 166 -2.72 7.20 -10.67
C ALA A 166 -4.22 7.22 -10.30
N ASP A 167 -5.03 7.99 -11.01
CA ASP A 167 -6.48 8.04 -10.81
C ASP A 167 -7.21 6.75 -11.23
N ARG A 168 -6.51 5.83 -11.88
CA ARG A 168 -7.01 4.47 -12.15
C ARG A 168 -6.98 3.54 -10.93
N ILE A 169 -6.27 3.92 -9.86
CA ILE A 169 -6.33 3.20 -8.58
C ILE A 169 -7.75 3.29 -8.04
N ALA A 170 -8.38 2.14 -7.80
CA ALA A 170 -9.78 2.10 -7.38
C ALA A 170 -10.00 2.66 -5.97
N LYS A 171 -9.05 2.44 -5.05
CA LYS A 171 -8.98 3.03 -3.70
C LYS A 171 -7.62 2.74 -3.07
N ALA A 172 -7.18 3.58 -2.14
CA ALA A 172 -5.95 3.39 -1.40
C ALA A 172 -6.20 3.27 0.12
N TYR A 173 -5.45 2.34 0.75
CA TYR A 173 -5.56 1.98 2.17
C TYR A 173 -4.20 2.14 2.88
N PRO A 174 -3.73 3.38 3.13
CA PRO A 174 -2.53 3.59 3.93
C PRO A 174 -2.81 3.33 5.41
N VAL A 175 -2.09 2.41 6.02
CA VAL A 175 -2.19 2.04 7.43
C VAL A 175 -0.97 2.54 8.19
N GLY A 176 -1.15 3.43 9.16
CA GLY A 176 -0.07 4.03 9.95
C GLY A 176 1.03 4.71 9.12
N GLY A 177 0.71 5.15 7.90
CA GLY A 177 1.63 5.81 6.98
C GLY A 177 1.99 7.22 7.42
N GLN A 178 3.26 7.63 7.27
CA GLN A 178 3.64 9.05 7.41
C GLN A 178 3.02 9.87 6.29
N THR A 179 2.58 11.07 6.60
CA THR A 179 2.02 12.02 5.63
C THR A 179 2.95 13.19 5.33
N MET A 180 3.99 13.32 6.13
CA MET A 180 5.14 14.21 5.91
C MET A 180 6.29 13.44 5.25
N THR A 181 7.41 14.11 4.96
CA THR A 181 8.62 13.46 4.45
C THR A 181 9.08 12.37 5.42
N HIS A 182 9.22 11.15 4.91
CA HIS A 182 9.48 9.96 5.71
C HIS A 182 10.78 10.10 6.53
N PHE A 183 10.78 9.64 7.79
CA PHE A 183 11.92 9.81 8.70
C PHE A 183 13.23 9.22 8.15
N THR A 184 13.17 8.11 7.39
CA THR A 184 14.36 7.54 6.74
C THR A 184 14.93 8.48 5.68
N ILE A 185 14.08 9.20 4.91
CA ILE A 185 14.53 10.21 3.95
C ILE A 185 15.16 11.41 4.69
N LYS A 186 14.56 11.84 5.80
CA LYS A 186 15.16 12.86 6.65
C LYS A 186 16.54 12.43 7.16
N LYS A 187 16.68 11.19 7.64
CA LYS A 187 17.94 10.57 8.05
C LYS A 187 18.97 10.55 6.92
N GLU A 188 18.58 10.16 5.70
CA GLU A 188 19.45 10.19 4.52
C GLU A 188 20.04 11.58 4.23
N ARG A 189 19.24 12.62 4.52
CA ARG A 189 19.58 14.02 4.27
C ARG A 189 20.24 14.72 5.46
N GLY A 190 20.43 14.02 6.57
CA GLY A 190 21.01 14.59 7.81
C GLY A 190 20.06 15.58 8.52
N LEU A 191 18.75 15.45 8.29
CA LEU A 191 17.71 16.25 8.95
C LEU A 191 17.27 15.58 10.24
N ASP A 192 16.74 16.39 11.17
CA ASP A 192 16.13 15.88 12.40
C ASP A 192 14.92 14.99 12.07
N VAL A 193 14.96 13.74 12.55
CA VAL A 193 13.95 12.74 12.25
C VAL A 193 12.62 12.96 12.98
N ASP A 194 12.66 13.65 14.12
CA ASP A 194 11.51 13.90 14.98
C ASP A 194 10.76 15.19 14.61
N LEU A 195 11.44 16.15 14.00
CA LEU A 195 10.80 17.41 13.59
C LEU A 195 10.02 17.26 12.29
N PRO A 196 8.87 17.96 12.14
CA PRO A 196 8.11 17.96 10.90
C PRO A 196 8.91 18.55 9.75
N PHE A 197 8.86 17.89 8.59
CA PHE A 197 9.44 18.38 7.35
C PHE A 197 8.54 17.98 6.17
N ILE A 198 8.21 18.94 5.31
CA ILE A 198 7.33 18.74 4.16
C ILE A 198 8.03 19.26 2.92
N ASP A 199 8.30 18.37 1.99
CA ASP A 199 8.80 18.66 0.66
C ASP A 199 8.10 17.77 -0.38
N ASP A 200 8.64 17.63 -1.58
CA ASP A 200 8.08 16.81 -2.65
C ASP A 200 8.12 15.29 -2.37
N MET A 201 8.72 14.85 -1.26
CA MET A 201 8.66 13.48 -0.73
C MET A 201 7.65 13.33 0.42
N ALA A 202 6.82 14.34 0.66
CA ALA A 202 5.74 14.31 1.64
C ALA A 202 4.39 14.09 0.94
N PRO A 203 3.60 13.07 1.27
CA PRO A 203 2.26 12.90 0.72
C PRO A 203 1.37 14.16 0.83
N SER A 204 1.47 14.89 1.96
CA SER A 204 0.69 16.12 2.19
C SER A 204 1.02 17.24 1.21
N PHE A 205 2.22 17.27 0.63
CA PHE A 205 2.62 18.21 -0.41
C PHE A 205 1.81 18.03 -1.71
N HIS A 206 1.36 16.81 -1.99
CA HIS A 206 0.65 16.43 -3.20
C HIS A 206 -0.87 16.35 -3.03
N ALA A 207 -1.43 16.94 -1.96
CA ALA A 207 -2.86 16.95 -1.75
C ALA A 207 -3.57 17.65 -2.95
N ARG A 208 -4.51 16.95 -3.57
CA ARG A 208 -5.22 17.38 -4.76
C ARG A 208 -6.69 16.97 -4.72
N LYS A 209 -7.54 17.58 -5.51
CA LYS A 209 -8.99 17.32 -5.55
C LYS A 209 -9.30 15.93 -6.10
N ASP A 210 -8.74 15.64 -7.27
CA ASP A 210 -9.02 14.39 -7.99
C ASP A 210 -8.04 13.29 -7.56
N GLY A 211 -8.43 12.02 -7.68
CA GLY A 211 -7.58 10.88 -7.37
C GLY A 211 -8.33 9.72 -6.77
N ALA A 212 -7.60 8.65 -6.49
CA ALA A 212 -8.14 7.47 -5.83
C ALA A 212 -8.70 7.84 -4.44
N PRO A 213 -9.92 7.42 -4.08
CA PRO A 213 -10.43 7.59 -2.72
C PRO A 213 -9.45 7.04 -1.69
N LEU A 214 -9.25 7.77 -0.57
CA LEU A 214 -8.32 7.40 0.48
C LEU A 214 -9.04 6.97 1.75
N MET A 215 -8.64 5.82 2.30
CA MET A 215 -9.05 5.38 3.60
C MET A 215 -7.82 5.31 4.51
N LEU A 216 -7.51 6.42 5.17
CA LEU A 216 -6.44 6.52 6.15
C LEU A 216 -6.82 5.70 7.38
N ILE A 217 -5.90 4.89 7.89
CA ILE A 217 -6.11 4.09 9.09
C ILE A 217 -4.90 4.30 10.01
N THR A 218 -5.15 4.60 11.28
CA THR A 218 -4.11 4.73 12.31
C THR A 218 -4.45 3.87 13.52
N GLY A 219 -3.47 3.57 14.32
CA GLY A 219 -3.71 3.10 15.70
C GLY A 219 -4.28 4.21 16.58
N ASP A 220 -4.49 3.86 17.83
CA ASP A 220 -4.87 4.79 18.89
C ASP A 220 -3.80 5.87 19.06
N ARG A 221 -4.19 7.13 19.02
CA ARG A 221 -3.27 8.28 19.12
C ARG A 221 -2.37 8.26 20.36
N ASN A 222 -2.80 7.60 21.43
CA ASN A 222 -2.03 7.47 22.66
C ASN A 222 -1.02 6.31 22.64
N LEU A 223 -1.11 5.41 21.65
CA LEU A 223 -0.30 4.18 21.51
C LEU A 223 0.51 4.14 20.21
N GLU A 224 0.18 5.03 19.27
CA GLU A 224 0.89 5.16 17.98
C GLU A 224 2.28 5.81 18.15
N MET A 225 3.04 5.80 17.07
CA MET A 225 4.28 6.59 16.99
C MET A 225 3.96 8.09 17.12
N LEU A 226 4.96 8.84 17.60
CA LEU A 226 4.86 10.29 17.79
C LEU A 226 4.19 10.99 16.59
N ALA A 227 3.12 11.72 16.88
CA ALA A 227 2.34 12.54 15.94
C ALA A 227 1.73 11.77 14.73
N ARG A 228 1.73 10.44 14.73
CA ARG A 228 1.24 9.65 13.59
C ARG A 228 -0.24 9.86 13.30
N TYR A 229 -1.05 9.94 14.34
CA TYR A 229 -2.47 10.27 14.20
C TYR A 229 -2.66 11.71 13.73
N GLU A 230 -1.96 12.65 14.35
CA GLU A 230 -2.08 14.09 14.09
C GLU A 230 -1.68 14.45 12.66
N GLU A 231 -0.62 13.87 12.13
CA GLU A 231 -0.22 14.10 10.73
C GLU A 231 -1.23 13.52 9.73
N ASN A 232 -1.85 12.38 10.02
CA ASN A 232 -2.92 11.80 9.20
C ASN A 232 -4.21 12.63 9.30
N ALA A 233 -4.56 13.14 10.48
CA ALA A 233 -5.69 14.05 10.67
C ALA A 233 -5.47 15.39 9.93
N HIS A 234 -4.25 15.91 9.94
CA HIS A 234 -3.86 17.09 9.18
C HIS A 234 -4.01 16.86 7.66
N LEU A 235 -3.48 15.76 7.15
CA LEU A 235 -3.66 15.40 5.73
C LEU A 235 -5.15 15.27 5.38
N LEU A 236 -5.97 14.60 6.20
CA LEU A 236 -7.42 14.50 5.99
C LEU A 236 -8.08 15.87 5.88
N ALA A 237 -7.70 16.83 6.76
CA ALA A 237 -8.26 18.17 6.73
C ALA A 237 -7.95 18.89 5.43
N ILE A 238 -6.71 18.80 4.91
CA ILE A 238 -6.30 19.37 3.63
C ILE A 238 -7.07 18.70 2.48
N LEU A 239 -7.13 17.36 2.46
CA LEU A 239 -7.82 16.60 1.41
C LEU A 239 -9.31 16.98 1.34
N LYS A 240 -9.98 17.10 2.48
CA LYS A 240 -11.37 17.57 2.54
C LYS A 240 -11.51 19.02 2.02
N HIS A 241 -10.58 19.88 2.38
CA HIS A 241 -10.58 21.27 1.94
C HIS A 241 -10.49 21.39 0.41
N VAL A 242 -9.64 20.57 -0.22
CA VAL A 242 -9.52 20.55 -1.69
C VAL A 242 -10.60 19.71 -2.38
N GLY A 243 -11.49 19.05 -1.64
CA GLY A 243 -12.59 18.25 -2.18
C GLY A 243 -12.21 16.82 -2.60
N HIS A 244 -11.12 16.27 -2.07
CA HIS A 244 -10.73 14.86 -2.27
C HIS A 244 -11.58 13.92 -1.42
N GLU A 245 -11.98 12.77 -1.96
CA GLU A 245 -12.69 11.74 -1.22
C GLU A 245 -11.74 11.04 -0.26
N ALA A 246 -11.81 11.36 1.03
CA ALA A 246 -10.96 10.78 2.06
C ALA A 246 -11.68 10.57 3.38
N SER A 247 -11.27 9.54 4.12
CA SER A 247 -11.70 9.22 5.48
C SER A 247 -10.51 8.84 6.35
N LEU A 248 -10.64 9.00 7.67
CA LEU A 248 -9.65 8.56 8.66
C LEU A 248 -10.34 7.70 9.71
N PHE A 249 -9.77 6.55 9.98
CA PHE A 249 -10.18 5.63 11.04
C PHE A 249 -9.07 5.49 12.06
N GLU A 250 -9.38 5.85 13.29
CA GLU A 250 -8.54 5.59 14.47
C GLU A 250 -8.99 4.29 15.12
N LEU A 251 -8.07 3.40 15.38
CA LEU A 251 -8.34 2.10 16.00
C LEU A 251 -7.94 2.13 17.47
N GLU A 252 -8.94 2.40 18.32
CA GLU A 252 -8.77 2.49 19.76
C GLU A 252 -8.15 1.20 20.33
N GLY A 253 -7.15 1.36 21.19
CA GLY A 253 -6.42 0.27 21.83
C GLY A 253 -5.35 -0.42 20.97
N PHE A 254 -5.12 0.04 19.71
CA PHE A 254 -4.08 -0.50 18.83
C PHE A 254 -2.91 0.48 18.68
N GLY A 255 -1.70 0.02 18.91
CA GLY A 255 -0.49 0.79 18.62
C GLY A 255 0.05 0.49 17.21
N HIS A 256 1.15 1.15 16.84
CA HIS A 256 1.72 1.11 15.48
C HIS A 256 1.97 -0.28 14.90
N VAL A 257 2.44 -1.23 15.71
CA VAL A 257 2.79 -2.59 15.21
C VAL A 257 1.63 -3.57 15.19
N ASN A 258 0.51 -3.24 15.78
CA ASN A 258 -0.65 -4.12 15.86
C ASN A 258 -1.94 -3.52 15.27
N VAL A 259 -1.80 -2.35 14.64
CA VAL A 259 -2.81 -1.70 13.83
C VAL A 259 -3.04 -2.39 12.49
#